data_ab32bbb961fe062f7b43f789324f23f9
#
_entry.id   ab32bbb961fe062f7b43f789324f23f9
#
_cell.length_a   1.000
_cell.length_b   1.000
_cell.length_c   1.000
_cell.angle_alpha   90.00
_cell.angle_beta   90.00
_cell.angle_gamma   90.00
#
_symmetry.space_group_name_H-M   'P 1'
#
loop_
_entity.id
_entity.type
_entity.pdbx_description
1 polymer ?
#
loop_
_entity_poly.entity_id
_entity_poly.type
_entity_poly.pdbx_seq_one_letter_code
_entity_poly.pdbx_strand_id
1 'polypeptide(L)'
;MKRHMILCVIKNFMFDFQHWDIHLLEKLNIHHAPVWDASMNVVTYSAAYVSILIPLICIFIAFRQKDAFLRIKAWFVISCLATASLFSWGIKNTIERPRPWHMYAFIEKKTSGGGWSFPSGHTTGAFAVAFSMSIAFRRKRWMMPVLLGWASVVGYSRMDLGVHYPSDVLGGILTAALAVGLNYVFFKKAFQRYRDGMWKYNIVKSDPPELQS
;
A
#
# COMPACT_ATOMS: atom_id res chain seq x y z
N MET A 1 42.90 -0.50 5.23
CA MET A 1 42.45 -1.90 5.03
C MET A 1 40.97 -2.13 5.34
N LYS A 2 40.44 -1.84 6.54
CA LYS A 2 38.99 -2.05 6.89
C LYS A 2 38.00 -1.35 5.98
N ARG A 3 38.23 -0.10 5.53
CA ARG A 3 37.31 0.67 4.66
C ARG A 3 37.17 0.08 3.26
N HIS A 4 38.25 -0.43 2.67
CA HIS A 4 38.22 -1.11 1.37
C HIS A 4 37.50 -2.46 1.44
N MET A 5 37.66 -3.19 2.54
CA MET A 5 36.97 -4.46 2.77
C MET A 5 35.44 -4.25 2.91
N ILE A 6 35.00 -3.23 3.66
CA ILE A 6 33.58 -2.89 3.81
C ILE A 6 32.97 -2.49 2.47
N LEU A 7 33.66 -1.66 1.67
CA LEU A 7 33.19 -1.25 0.33
C LEU A 7 33.10 -2.44 -0.63
N CYS A 8 34.03 -3.39 -0.54
CA CYS A 8 34.00 -4.61 -1.35
C CYS A 8 32.81 -5.51 -0.97
N VAL A 9 32.55 -5.70 0.34
CA VAL A 9 31.41 -6.46 0.84
C VAL A 9 30.08 -5.82 0.41
N ILE A 10 29.95 -4.49 0.51
CA ILE A 10 28.75 -3.77 0.08
C ILE A 10 28.54 -3.91 -1.43
N LYS A 11 29.60 -3.78 -2.24
CA LYS A 11 29.50 -3.95 -3.69
C LYS A 11 29.08 -5.36 -4.08
N ASN A 12 29.67 -6.38 -3.46
CA ASN A 12 29.28 -7.78 -3.72
C ASN A 12 27.83 -8.04 -3.31
N PHE A 13 27.42 -7.59 -2.12
CA PHE A 13 26.04 -7.70 -1.67
C PHE A 13 25.05 -7.00 -2.61
N MET A 14 25.37 -5.79 -3.09
CA MET A 14 24.52 -5.08 -4.05
C MET A 14 24.45 -5.79 -5.40
N PHE A 15 25.58 -6.38 -5.85
CA PHE A 15 25.63 -7.15 -7.10
C PHE A 15 24.79 -8.43 -6.99
N ASP A 16 24.95 -9.19 -5.91
CA ASP A 16 24.20 -10.43 -5.64
C ASP A 16 22.71 -10.13 -5.51
N PHE A 17 22.34 -9.04 -4.82
CA PHE A 17 20.95 -8.61 -4.67
C PHE A 17 20.33 -8.21 -6.02
N GLN A 18 21.06 -7.49 -6.87
CA GLN A 18 20.59 -7.11 -8.20
C GLN A 18 20.45 -8.33 -9.10
N HIS A 19 21.36 -9.30 -9.01
CA HIS A 19 21.30 -10.55 -9.74
C HIS A 19 20.07 -11.37 -9.33
N TRP A 20 19.80 -11.49 -8.02
CA TRP A 20 18.59 -12.13 -7.53
C TRP A 20 17.31 -11.44 -8.02
N ASP A 21 17.30 -10.11 -7.98
CA ASP A 21 16.15 -9.28 -8.35
C ASP A 21 15.76 -9.46 -9.82
N ILE A 22 16.77 -9.46 -10.72
CA ILE A 22 16.51 -9.66 -12.16
C ILE A 22 16.20 -11.12 -12.51
N HIS A 23 16.86 -12.07 -11.89
CA HIS A 23 16.62 -13.49 -12.13
C HIS A 23 15.20 -13.93 -11.68
N LEU A 24 14.71 -13.40 -10.56
CA LEU A 24 13.34 -13.63 -10.15
C LEU A 24 12.35 -12.94 -11.10
N LEU A 25 12.65 -11.72 -11.55
CA LEU A 25 11.78 -11.02 -12.50
C LEU A 25 11.69 -11.76 -13.84
N GLU A 26 12.80 -12.27 -14.36
CA GLU A 26 12.84 -13.07 -15.60
C GLU A 26 11.91 -14.28 -15.51
N LYS A 27 11.89 -14.97 -14.38
CA LYS A 27 10.98 -16.11 -14.13
C LYS A 27 9.51 -15.73 -14.05
N LEU A 28 9.21 -14.48 -13.68
CA LEU A 28 7.85 -13.97 -13.53
C LEU A 28 7.33 -13.30 -14.80
N ASN A 29 8.20 -12.64 -15.56
CA ASN A 29 7.87 -11.97 -16.82
C ASN A 29 8.02 -12.93 -18.01
N ILE A 30 7.35 -14.07 -17.93
CA ILE A 30 7.31 -15.05 -19.03
C ILE A 30 6.24 -14.70 -20.05
N HIS A 31 6.35 -15.25 -21.26
CA HIS A 31 5.33 -15.07 -22.28
C HIS A 31 4.07 -15.85 -21.91
N HIS A 32 2.99 -15.14 -21.58
CA HIS A 32 1.70 -15.71 -21.25
C HIS A 32 0.73 -15.57 -22.44
N ALA A 33 -0.41 -16.27 -22.34
CA ALA A 33 -1.51 -16.03 -23.27
C ALA A 33 -2.03 -14.57 -23.15
N PRO A 34 -2.47 -13.94 -24.26
CA PRO A 34 -2.95 -12.53 -24.24
C PRO A 34 -4.06 -12.26 -23.22
N VAL A 35 -4.90 -13.25 -22.92
CA VAL A 35 -5.96 -13.15 -21.89
C VAL A 35 -5.35 -12.95 -20.49
N TRP A 36 -4.22 -13.60 -20.19
CA TRP A 36 -3.53 -13.43 -18.92
C TRP A 36 -2.99 -12.01 -18.77
N ASP A 37 -2.27 -11.52 -19.77
CA ASP A 37 -1.70 -10.17 -19.77
C ASP A 37 -2.80 -9.10 -19.65
N ALA A 38 -3.94 -9.30 -20.34
CA ALA A 38 -5.12 -8.44 -20.21
C ALA A 38 -5.68 -8.47 -18.79
N SER A 39 -5.79 -9.64 -18.17
CA SER A 39 -6.25 -9.80 -16.78
C SER A 39 -5.33 -9.10 -15.79
N MET A 40 -4.01 -9.25 -15.94
CA MET A 40 -3.02 -8.56 -15.09
C MET A 40 -3.04 -7.05 -15.28
N ASN A 41 -3.35 -6.56 -16.48
CA ASN A 41 -3.57 -5.14 -16.74
C ASN A 41 -4.81 -4.63 -15.99
N VAL A 42 -5.94 -5.34 -16.01
CA VAL A 42 -7.12 -4.98 -15.22
C VAL A 42 -6.79 -4.93 -13.73
N VAL A 43 -6.08 -5.94 -13.21
CA VAL A 43 -5.65 -5.98 -11.81
C VAL A 43 -4.77 -4.78 -11.46
N THR A 44 -3.78 -4.48 -12.27
CA THR A 44 -2.85 -3.36 -11.96
C THR A 44 -3.56 -2.00 -11.99
N TYR A 45 -4.47 -1.77 -12.96
CA TYR A 45 -5.25 -0.53 -13.01
C TYR A 45 -6.26 -0.41 -11.86
N SER A 46 -6.76 -1.54 -11.33
CA SER A 46 -7.66 -1.52 -10.17
C SER A 46 -7.04 -0.80 -8.96
N ALA A 47 -5.71 -0.82 -8.83
CA ALA A 47 -5.03 -0.14 -7.73
C ALA A 47 -5.33 1.37 -7.68
N ALA A 48 -5.33 2.06 -8.82
CA ALA A 48 -5.64 3.48 -8.90
C ALA A 48 -7.12 3.75 -8.56
N TYR A 49 -8.03 2.99 -9.17
CA TYR A 49 -9.47 3.17 -8.94
C TYR A 49 -9.86 2.87 -7.49
N VAL A 50 -9.39 1.75 -6.93
CA VAL A 50 -9.70 1.35 -5.55
C VAL A 50 -9.11 2.35 -4.55
N SER A 51 -7.89 2.84 -4.80
CA SER A 51 -7.25 3.84 -3.93
C SER A 51 -7.99 5.18 -3.90
N ILE A 52 -8.71 5.54 -4.95
CA ILE A 52 -9.52 6.77 -5.00
C ILE A 52 -10.95 6.52 -4.51
N LEU A 53 -11.60 5.47 -5.01
CA LEU A 53 -13.03 5.23 -4.76
C LEU A 53 -13.32 4.84 -3.30
N ILE A 54 -12.49 4.01 -2.68
CA ILE A 54 -12.73 3.58 -1.29
C ILE A 54 -12.80 4.76 -0.32
N PRO A 55 -11.81 5.68 -0.25
CA PRO A 55 -11.91 6.82 0.66
C PRO A 55 -13.04 7.77 0.30
N LEU A 56 -13.34 7.99 -1.00
CA LEU A 56 -14.47 8.82 -1.42
C LEU A 56 -15.82 8.22 -0.97
N ILE A 57 -16.01 6.92 -1.13
CA ILE A 57 -17.20 6.22 -0.64
C ILE A 57 -17.29 6.32 0.88
N CYS A 58 -16.19 6.09 1.61
CA CYS A 58 -16.17 6.21 3.07
C CYS A 58 -16.56 7.63 3.52
N ILE A 59 -16.03 8.67 2.87
CA ILE A 59 -16.35 10.05 3.22
C ILE A 59 -17.81 10.38 2.89
N PHE A 60 -18.29 9.98 1.72
CA PHE A 60 -19.69 10.19 1.31
C PHE A 60 -20.67 9.55 2.30
N ILE A 61 -20.46 8.28 2.65
CA ILE A 61 -21.30 7.58 3.62
C ILE A 61 -21.22 8.27 5.00
N ALA A 62 -20.05 8.70 5.43
CA ALA A 62 -19.84 9.37 6.71
C ALA A 62 -20.59 10.70 6.81
N PHE A 63 -20.67 11.47 5.74
CA PHE A 63 -21.45 12.71 5.68
C PHE A 63 -22.95 12.43 5.63
N ARG A 64 -23.39 11.45 4.84
CA ARG A 64 -24.81 11.06 4.73
C ARG A 64 -25.37 10.54 6.05
N GLN A 65 -24.60 9.73 6.77
CA GLN A 65 -25.03 9.15 8.05
C GLN A 65 -24.75 10.06 9.26
N LYS A 66 -24.13 11.22 9.05
CA LYS A 66 -23.66 12.14 10.11
C LYS A 66 -22.77 11.42 11.16
N ASP A 67 -22.10 10.34 10.75
CA ASP A 67 -21.24 9.53 11.62
C ASP A 67 -19.85 10.16 11.74
N ALA A 68 -19.61 10.78 12.90
CA ALA A 68 -18.32 11.39 13.22
C ALA A 68 -17.16 10.38 13.26
N PHE A 69 -17.41 9.15 13.69
CA PHE A 69 -16.37 8.11 13.74
C PHE A 69 -15.98 7.61 12.35
N LEU A 70 -16.97 7.46 11.47
CA LEU A 70 -16.71 7.11 10.08
C LEU A 70 -15.94 8.22 9.36
N ARG A 71 -16.20 9.51 9.68
CA ARG A 71 -15.40 10.64 9.17
C ARG A 71 -13.93 10.55 9.60
N ILE A 72 -13.67 10.26 10.88
CA ILE A 72 -12.30 10.07 11.38
C ILE A 72 -11.60 8.92 10.63
N LYS A 73 -12.28 7.81 10.40
CA LYS A 73 -11.74 6.67 9.62
C LYS A 73 -11.44 7.05 8.18
N ALA A 74 -12.34 7.76 7.52
CA ALA A 74 -12.17 8.20 6.15
C ALA A 74 -10.95 9.15 6.02
N TRP A 75 -10.83 10.13 6.92
CA TRP A 75 -9.67 11.02 6.96
C TRP A 75 -8.36 10.28 7.26
N PHE A 76 -8.40 9.28 8.13
CA PHE A 76 -7.24 8.42 8.37
C PHE A 76 -6.79 7.71 7.09
N VAL A 77 -7.72 7.10 6.33
CA VAL A 77 -7.38 6.41 5.07
C VAL A 77 -6.83 7.40 4.03
N ILE A 78 -7.46 8.57 3.88
CA ILE A 78 -7.00 9.61 2.95
C ILE A 78 -5.59 10.08 3.31
N SER A 79 -5.32 10.38 4.58
CA SER A 79 -4.00 10.83 5.01
C SER A 79 -2.93 9.75 4.82
N CYS A 80 -3.26 8.46 5.05
CA CYS A 80 -2.36 7.35 4.77
C CYS A 80 -1.98 7.29 3.28
N LEU A 81 -2.95 7.40 2.38
CA LEU A 81 -2.71 7.40 0.94
C LEU A 81 -1.89 8.61 0.48
N ALA A 82 -2.22 9.81 0.97
CA ALA A 82 -1.48 11.02 0.65
C ALA A 82 -0.02 10.92 1.11
N THR A 83 0.22 10.48 2.35
CA THR A 83 1.57 10.29 2.90
C THR A 83 2.33 9.20 2.14
N ALA A 84 1.69 8.07 1.81
CA ALA A 84 2.32 6.99 1.05
C ALA A 84 2.70 7.44 -0.37
N SER A 85 1.84 8.22 -1.03
CA SER A 85 2.11 8.80 -2.35
C SER A 85 3.26 9.80 -2.30
N LEU A 86 3.29 10.67 -1.30
CA LEU A 86 4.37 11.65 -1.08
C LEU A 86 5.71 10.95 -0.83
N PHE A 87 5.74 9.93 0.03
CA PHE A 87 6.94 9.14 0.29
C PHE A 87 7.41 8.42 -0.97
N SER A 88 6.49 7.75 -1.68
CA SER A 88 6.82 7.09 -2.95
C SER A 88 7.40 8.06 -3.98
N TRP A 89 6.82 9.24 -4.12
CA TRP A 89 7.31 10.29 -5.00
C TRP A 89 8.71 10.79 -4.59
N GLY A 90 8.91 11.10 -3.30
CA GLY A 90 10.20 11.56 -2.79
C GLY A 90 11.31 10.53 -3.00
N ILE A 91 11.05 9.25 -2.64
CA ILE A 91 12.01 8.15 -2.80
C ILE A 91 12.35 7.92 -4.29
N LYS A 92 11.35 7.98 -5.19
CA LYS A 92 11.57 7.86 -6.64
C LYS A 92 12.55 8.89 -7.18
N ASN A 93 12.37 10.15 -6.81
CA ASN A 93 13.21 11.24 -7.28
C ASN A 93 14.57 11.32 -6.56
N THR A 94 14.79 10.55 -5.51
CA THR A 94 16.09 10.46 -4.83
C THR A 94 16.92 9.28 -5.32
N ILE A 95 16.27 8.12 -5.55
CA ILE A 95 16.98 6.87 -5.93
C ILE A 95 17.17 6.78 -7.44
N GLU A 96 16.25 7.31 -8.24
CA GLU A 96 16.30 7.39 -9.70
C GLU A 96 16.61 6.04 -10.40
N ARG A 97 16.07 4.94 -9.85
CA ARG A 97 16.32 3.61 -10.39
C ARG A 97 15.67 3.43 -11.76
N PRO A 98 16.44 3.03 -12.81
CA PRO A 98 15.87 2.74 -14.12
C PRO A 98 14.97 1.50 -14.05
N ARG A 99 13.98 1.44 -14.96
CA ARG A 99 13.06 0.30 -15.01
C ARG A 99 13.70 -0.92 -15.69
N PRO A 100 13.26 -2.15 -15.38
CA PRO A 100 13.87 -3.37 -15.88
C PRO A 100 13.86 -3.46 -17.41
N TRP A 101 12.77 -3.12 -18.07
CA TRP A 101 12.67 -3.15 -19.53
C TRP A 101 13.54 -2.12 -20.26
N HIS A 102 14.09 -1.12 -19.58
CA HIS A 102 15.13 -0.22 -20.12
C HIS A 102 16.52 -0.83 -20.04
N MET A 103 16.76 -1.69 -19.04
CA MET A 103 18.09 -2.23 -18.76
C MET A 103 18.32 -3.61 -19.36
N TYR A 104 17.25 -4.39 -19.57
CA TYR A 104 17.31 -5.80 -19.96
C TYR A 104 16.38 -6.06 -21.13
N ALA A 105 16.95 -6.37 -22.31
CA ALA A 105 16.20 -6.59 -23.55
C ALA A 105 15.29 -7.84 -23.53
N PHE A 106 15.56 -8.78 -22.61
CA PHE A 106 14.75 -9.99 -22.43
C PHE A 106 13.53 -9.78 -21.54
N ILE A 107 13.39 -8.61 -20.90
CA ILE A 107 12.19 -8.26 -20.12
C ILE A 107 11.18 -7.57 -21.03
N GLU A 108 10.04 -8.22 -21.19
CA GLU A 108 8.93 -7.72 -22.01
C GLU A 108 8.07 -6.73 -21.23
N LYS A 109 7.95 -5.50 -21.77
CA LYS A 109 7.05 -4.48 -21.24
C LYS A 109 5.63 -4.70 -21.74
N LYS A 110 4.72 -5.19 -20.88
CA LYS A 110 3.34 -5.56 -21.25
C LYS A 110 2.28 -4.55 -20.78
N THR A 111 2.68 -3.44 -20.15
CA THR A 111 1.77 -2.40 -19.65
C THR A 111 2.39 -1.02 -19.68
N SER A 112 1.56 0.01 -19.47
CA SER A 112 2.07 1.37 -19.32
C SER A 112 2.92 1.51 -18.05
N GLY A 113 4.00 2.23 -18.16
CA GLY A 113 4.88 2.56 -17.05
C GLY A 113 5.84 3.65 -17.49
N GLY A 114 5.98 4.69 -16.66
CA GLY A 114 6.88 5.81 -16.89
C GLY A 114 7.60 6.24 -15.61
N GLY A 115 8.62 7.09 -15.74
CA GLY A 115 9.45 7.55 -14.63
C GLY A 115 10.27 6.43 -13.97
N TRP A 116 10.79 6.71 -12.79
CA TRP A 116 11.67 5.83 -12.03
C TRP A 116 10.98 4.58 -11.48
N SER A 117 11.75 3.51 -11.27
CA SER A 117 11.23 2.21 -10.91
C SER A 117 10.92 2.10 -9.40
N PHE A 118 11.85 2.48 -8.53
CA PHE A 118 11.76 2.26 -7.09
C PHE A 118 11.17 3.46 -6.31
N PRO A 119 10.24 3.25 -5.39
CA PRO A 119 9.46 2.04 -5.15
C PRO A 119 8.27 1.93 -6.12
N SER A 120 7.60 0.76 -6.18
CA SER A 120 6.40 0.57 -7.00
C SER A 120 5.21 1.36 -6.47
N GLY A 121 4.76 2.39 -7.23
CA GLY A 121 3.65 3.26 -6.81
C GLY A 121 2.30 2.54 -6.72
N HIS A 122 1.99 1.62 -7.65
CA HIS A 122 0.76 0.81 -7.60
C HIS A 122 0.75 -0.09 -6.35
N THR A 123 1.88 -0.73 -6.05
CA THR A 123 2.03 -1.54 -4.84
C THR A 123 1.90 -0.68 -3.58
N THR A 124 2.56 0.48 -3.55
CA THR A 124 2.47 1.43 -2.41
C THR A 124 1.03 1.84 -2.15
N GLY A 125 0.28 2.24 -3.18
CA GLY A 125 -1.12 2.63 -3.06
C GLY A 125 -2.01 1.47 -2.61
N ALA A 126 -1.90 0.29 -3.23
CA ALA A 126 -2.69 -0.88 -2.89
C ALA A 126 -2.48 -1.34 -1.43
N PHE A 127 -1.22 -1.41 -0.98
CA PHE A 127 -0.92 -1.77 0.41
C PHE A 127 -1.27 -0.66 1.40
N ALA A 128 -1.19 0.61 1.02
CA ALA A 128 -1.66 1.70 1.88
C ALA A 128 -3.18 1.61 2.12
N VAL A 129 -3.98 1.30 1.09
CA VAL A 129 -5.41 0.99 1.25
C VAL A 129 -5.60 -0.23 2.14
N ALA A 130 -4.91 -1.33 1.85
CA ALA A 130 -5.09 -2.58 2.58
C ALA A 130 -4.78 -2.42 4.08
N PHE A 131 -3.67 -1.81 4.43
CA PHE A 131 -3.27 -1.59 5.83
C PHE A 131 -4.19 -0.57 6.53
N SER A 132 -4.46 0.58 5.92
CA SER A 132 -5.27 1.63 6.55
C SER A 132 -6.73 1.19 6.76
N MET A 133 -7.33 0.52 5.77
CA MET A 133 -8.68 -0.04 5.90
C MET A 133 -8.75 -1.15 6.95
N SER A 134 -7.75 -2.03 7.01
CA SER A 134 -7.68 -3.09 8.04
C SER A 134 -7.61 -2.51 9.46
N ILE A 135 -6.89 -1.40 9.65
CA ILE A 135 -6.84 -0.68 10.93
C ILE A 135 -8.16 0.04 11.22
N ALA A 136 -8.69 0.78 10.26
CA ALA A 136 -9.91 1.58 10.43
C ALA A 136 -11.15 0.71 10.69
N PHE A 137 -11.21 -0.47 10.08
CA PHE A 137 -12.35 -1.39 10.14
C PHE A 137 -11.99 -2.74 10.77
N ARG A 138 -11.10 -2.77 11.72
CA ARG A 138 -10.58 -3.98 12.39
C ARG A 138 -11.65 -4.92 12.99
N ARG A 139 -12.88 -4.45 13.20
CA ARG A 139 -13.99 -5.31 13.60
C ARG A 139 -14.45 -6.24 12.48
N LYS A 140 -14.25 -5.85 11.21
CA LYS A 140 -14.56 -6.65 10.02
C LYS A 140 -13.34 -7.49 9.64
N ARG A 141 -13.04 -8.53 10.40
CA ARG A 141 -11.81 -9.34 10.28
C ARG A 141 -11.56 -9.91 8.89
N TRP A 142 -12.61 -10.19 8.13
CA TRP A 142 -12.53 -10.70 6.76
C TRP A 142 -11.93 -9.70 5.76
N MET A 143 -12.03 -8.40 6.02
CA MET A 143 -11.50 -7.37 5.11
C MET A 143 -9.99 -7.44 4.97
N MET A 144 -9.27 -7.75 6.05
CA MET A 144 -7.81 -7.79 6.04
C MET A 144 -7.26 -8.81 5.04
N PRO A 145 -7.61 -10.10 5.08
CA PRO A 145 -7.09 -11.07 4.12
C PRO A 145 -7.51 -10.77 2.68
N VAL A 146 -8.73 -10.28 2.46
CA VAL A 146 -9.21 -9.91 1.12
C VAL A 146 -8.41 -8.75 0.54
N LEU A 147 -8.21 -7.67 1.30
CA LEU A 147 -7.47 -6.50 0.83
C LEU A 147 -5.98 -6.79 0.67
N LEU A 148 -5.39 -7.57 1.57
CA LEU A 148 -3.99 -7.98 1.43
C LEU A 148 -3.79 -8.92 0.24
N GLY A 149 -4.71 -9.85 0.01
CA GLY A 149 -4.70 -10.72 -1.17
C GLY A 149 -4.76 -9.91 -2.46
N TRP A 150 -5.71 -8.97 -2.56
CA TRP A 150 -5.81 -8.05 -3.69
C TRP A 150 -4.52 -7.23 -3.88
N ALA A 151 -3.99 -6.60 -2.83
CA ALA A 151 -2.76 -5.79 -2.90
C ALA A 151 -1.54 -6.64 -3.33
N SER A 152 -1.47 -7.90 -2.89
CA SER A 152 -0.42 -8.84 -3.29
C SER A 152 -0.51 -9.18 -4.78
N VAL A 153 -1.72 -9.42 -5.30
CA VAL A 153 -1.94 -9.67 -6.74
C VAL A 153 -1.61 -8.42 -7.56
N VAL A 154 -1.91 -7.21 -7.06
CA VAL A 154 -1.45 -5.95 -7.67
C VAL A 154 0.07 -5.89 -7.70
N GLY A 155 0.76 -6.19 -6.59
CA GLY A 155 2.23 -6.23 -6.55
C GLY A 155 2.81 -7.24 -7.55
N TYR A 156 2.24 -8.45 -7.61
CA TYR A 156 2.61 -9.48 -8.55
C TYR A 156 2.44 -9.01 -10.01
N SER A 157 1.32 -8.40 -10.35
CA SER A 157 1.06 -7.92 -11.70
C SER A 157 2.10 -6.92 -12.21
N ARG A 158 2.76 -6.16 -11.31
CA ARG A 158 3.82 -5.21 -11.72
C ARG A 158 5.10 -5.90 -12.15
N MET A 159 5.39 -7.07 -11.58
CA MET A 159 6.53 -7.92 -11.97
C MET A 159 6.21 -8.69 -13.24
N ASP A 160 5.07 -9.37 -13.28
CA ASP A 160 4.58 -10.13 -14.43
C ASP A 160 4.52 -9.27 -15.70
N LEU A 161 4.05 -8.04 -15.59
CA LEU A 161 3.97 -7.07 -16.70
C LEU A 161 5.32 -6.36 -17.01
N GLY A 162 6.42 -6.74 -16.37
CA GLY A 162 7.80 -6.32 -16.71
C GLY A 162 8.15 -4.88 -16.35
N VAL A 163 7.40 -4.20 -15.50
CA VAL A 163 7.59 -2.77 -15.24
C VAL A 163 8.23 -2.43 -13.91
N HIS A 164 8.36 -3.40 -13.00
CA HIS A 164 9.02 -3.25 -11.70
C HIS A 164 9.81 -4.51 -11.32
N TYR A 165 10.92 -4.31 -10.62
CA TYR A 165 11.65 -5.39 -9.98
C TYR A 165 10.90 -5.91 -8.74
N PRO A 166 11.15 -7.16 -8.29
CA PRO A 166 10.66 -7.67 -7.01
C PRO A 166 10.98 -6.75 -5.82
N SER A 167 12.18 -6.20 -5.77
CA SER A 167 12.58 -5.25 -4.72
C SER A 167 11.81 -3.92 -4.75
N ASP A 168 11.35 -3.46 -5.93
CA ASP A 168 10.49 -2.28 -6.01
C ASP A 168 9.13 -2.53 -5.37
N VAL A 169 8.63 -3.76 -5.51
CA VAL A 169 7.37 -4.22 -4.90
C VAL A 169 7.54 -4.27 -3.37
N LEU A 170 8.61 -4.88 -2.88
CA LEU A 170 8.92 -4.90 -1.44
C LEU A 170 9.11 -3.48 -0.89
N GLY A 171 9.83 -2.62 -1.61
CA GLY A 171 9.98 -1.20 -1.27
C GLY A 171 8.64 -0.48 -1.19
N GLY A 172 7.71 -0.79 -2.09
CA GLY A 172 6.34 -0.27 -2.09
C GLY A 172 5.55 -0.69 -0.85
N ILE A 173 5.65 -1.96 -0.45
CA ILE A 173 5.02 -2.49 0.78
C ILE A 173 5.57 -1.77 2.02
N LEU A 174 6.89 -1.65 2.12
CA LEU A 174 7.53 -0.97 3.25
C LEU A 174 7.16 0.52 3.31
N THR A 175 7.14 1.21 2.17
CA THR A 175 6.71 2.61 2.08
C THR A 175 5.28 2.78 2.56
N ALA A 176 4.36 1.90 2.17
CA ALA A 176 2.97 1.89 2.63
C ALA A 176 2.89 1.63 4.15
N ALA A 177 3.62 0.64 4.66
CA ALA A 177 3.63 0.31 6.08
C ALA A 177 4.12 1.48 6.94
N LEU A 178 5.20 2.14 6.53
CA LEU A 178 5.74 3.32 7.21
C LEU A 178 4.75 4.49 7.20
N ALA A 179 4.15 4.79 6.05
CA ALA A 179 3.16 5.86 5.93
C ALA A 179 1.93 5.62 6.80
N VAL A 180 1.40 4.38 6.80
CA VAL A 180 0.23 4.02 7.61
C VAL A 180 0.59 4.00 9.10
N GLY A 181 1.75 3.47 9.47
CA GLY A 181 2.25 3.48 10.85
C GLY A 181 2.37 4.89 11.41
N LEU A 182 2.97 5.81 10.65
CA LEU A 182 3.11 7.21 11.01
C LEU A 182 1.74 7.86 11.24
N ASN A 183 0.82 7.72 10.28
CA ASN A 183 -0.53 8.27 10.40
C ASN A 183 -1.30 7.66 11.58
N TYR A 184 -1.13 6.35 11.86
CA TYR A 184 -1.76 5.72 12.99
C TYR A 184 -1.34 6.34 14.33
N VAL A 185 -0.08 6.71 14.50
CA VAL A 185 0.40 7.40 15.71
C VAL A 185 -0.38 8.72 15.94
N PHE A 186 -0.61 9.52 14.88
CA PHE A 186 -1.39 10.75 14.98
C PHE A 186 -2.88 10.52 15.24
N PHE A 187 -3.49 9.55 14.57
CA PHE A 187 -4.92 9.27 14.70
C PHE A 187 -5.29 8.43 15.92
N LYS A 188 -4.34 7.76 16.57
CA LYS A 188 -4.58 6.88 17.73
C LYS A 188 -5.40 7.55 18.84
N LYS A 189 -5.05 8.80 19.19
CA LYS A 189 -5.78 9.56 20.24
C LYS A 189 -7.23 9.85 19.83
N ALA A 190 -7.49 10.19 18.56
CA ALA A 190 -8.84 10.42 18.05
C ALA A 190 -9.69 9.15 18.10
N PHE A 191 -9.11 8.00 17.67
CA PHE A 191 -9.77 6.71 17.78
C PHE A 191 -10.09 6.30 19.22
N GLN A 192 -9.19 6.57 20.15
CA GLN A 192 -9.38 6.29 21.58
C GLN A 192 -10.49 7.17 22.17
N ARG A 193 -10.41 8.48 22.02
CA ARG A 193 -11.42 9.43 22.55
C ARG A 193 -12.83 9.10 22.09
N TYR A 194 -13.00 8.77 20.82
CA TYR A 194 -14.30 8.44 20.29
C TYR A 194 -14.83 7.12 20.88
N ARG A 195 -13.99 6.11 21.01
CA ARG A 195 -14.36 4.82 21.61
C ARG A 195 -14.78 4.99 23.08
N ASP A 196 -14.01 5.75 23.83
CA ASP A 196 -14.26 5.98 25.26
C ASP A 196 -15.52 6.85 25.48
N GLY A 197 -15.78 7.81 24.60
CA GLY A 197 -17.02 8.59 24.59
C GLY A 197 -18.25 7.76 24.29
N MET A 198 -18.17 6.84 23.31
CA MET A 198 -19.26 5.90 23.03
C MET A 198 -19.53 4.94 24.18
N TRP A 199 -18.50 4.49 24.90
CA TRP A 199 -18.65 3.59 26.02
C TRP A 199 -19.38 4.29 27.18
N LYS A 200 -18.99 5.53 27.51
CA LYS A 200 -19.69 6.33 28.54
C LYS A 200 -21.14 6.58 28.15
N TYR A 201 -21.44 6.92 26.90
CA TYR A 201 -22.81 7.14 26.42
C TYR A 201 -23.70 5.88 26.57
N ASN A 202 -23.15 4.71 26.25
CA ASN A 202 -23.86 3.45 26.34
C ASN A 202 -24.11 3.03 27.80
N ILE A 203 -23.18 3.30 28.74
CA ILE A 203 -23.38 3.05 30.16
C ILE A 203 -24.54 3.92 30.70
N VAL A 204 -24.47 5.24 30.44
CA VAL A 204 -25.53 6.17 30.89
C VAL A 204 -26.92 5.81 30.34
N LYS A 205 -26.96 5.25 29.10
CA LYS A 205 -28.24 4.83 28.51
C LYS A 205 -28.74 3.47 29.01
N SER A 206 -27.87 2.64 29.59
CA SER A 206 -28.20 1.32 30.11
C SER A 206 -28.63 1.36 31.63
N ASP A 207 -28.36 2.47 32.28
CA ASP A 207 -28.83 2.65 33.69
C ASP A 207 -30.34 2.89 33.68
N PRO A 208 -31.13 2.10 34.44
CA PRO A 208 -32.56 2.29 34.51
C PRO A 208 -32.88 3.64 35.19
N PRO A 209 -33.99 4.30 34.81
CA PRO A 209 -34.36 5.63 35.30
C PRO A 209 -34.67 5.72 36.83
N GLU A 210 -34.65 4.62 37.55
CA GLU A 210 -34.99 4.55 38.95
C GLU A 210 -33.92 5.04 39.95
N LEU A 211 -32.71 5.42 39.48
CA LEU A 211 -31.65 5.94 40.36
C LEU A 211 -31.53 7.48 40.34
N GLN A 212 -32.50 8.20 39.78
CA GLN A 212 -32.52 9.67 39.73
C GLN A 212 -33.58 10.31 40.66
N SER A 213 -34.08 9.61 41.69
CA SER A 213 -34.95 10.18 42.70
C SER A 213 -34.20 10.51 43.98
#